data_5bf27ae77c90bfd153b639f57da56995
#
_entry.id   5bf27ae77c90bfd153b639f57da56995
#
_cell.length_a   1.000
_cell.length_b   1.000
_cell.length_c   1.000
_cell.angle_alpha   90.00
_cell.angle_beta   90.00
_cell.angle_gamma   90.00
#
_symmetry.space_group_name_H-M   'P 1'
#
loop_
_entity.id
_entity.type
_entity.pdbx_description
1 polymer ?
#
loop_
_entity_poly.entity_id
_entity_poly.type
_entity_poly.pdbx_seq_one_letter_code
_entity_poly.pdbx_strand_id
1 'polypeptide(L)'
;MKNKIKIWVALCVAACSITFSACDEDNDFEYNGKLSLNYLGIKQASEIWDGAQCNIVTALKEPQEGEVQKVKNFNYRLNLALYQNRKAEKDATVDLVIASDSLKKAIALVGTSSVYTVYADAELLPEEYYNLSASKMELSAGSKKSEEVELNVYSSKLIALVQDEWKKDVTFVLPVQIQNSTSYSINDKTNTMMFFFNVTYVDPGEEYFADGEGVPDDHELEGGYKLVWHDEFNGTGAPNAEMWRYEEGFQRNEEDQWYK
;
A
#
# COMPACT_ATOMS: atom_id res chain seq x y z
N MET A 1 -38.81 49.55 10.60
CA MET A 1 -37.52 48.79 10.47
C MET A 1 -37.62 47.27 10.76
N LYS A 2 -38.67 46.76 11.38
CA LYS A 2 -38.79 45.34 11.72
C LYS A 2 -39.21 44.40 10.54
N ASN A 3 -39.81 44.91 9.49
CA ASN A 3 -40.30 44.06 8.40
C ASN A 3 -39.26 43.75 7.31
N LYS A 4 -38.20 44.53 7.19
CA LYS A 4 -37.13 44.30 6.18
C LYS A 4 -36.20 43.14 6.54
N ILE A 5 -35.99 42.92 7.85
CA ILE A 5 -35.13 41.83 8.35
C ILE A 5 -35.78 40.45 8.13
N LYS A 6 -37.11 40.35 8.24
CA LYS A 6 -37.82 39.07 8.02
C LYS A 6 -37.80 38.61 6.57
N ILE A 7 -37.76 39.51 5.60
CA ILE A 7 -37.70 39.18 4.18
C ILE A 7 -36.30 38.66 3.80
N TRP A 8 -35.24 39.21 4.39
CA TRP A 8 -33.88 38.73 4.15
C TRP A 8 -33.59 37.34 4.74
N VAL A 9 -34.13 37.04 5.89
CA VAL A 9 -34.01 35.70 6.50
C VAL A 9 -34.80 34.66 5.71
N ALA A 10 -35.97 35.03 5.18
CA ALA A 10 -36.74 34.12 4.33
C ALA A 10 -36.04 33.86 2.97
N LEU A 11 -35.33 34.87 2.42
CA LEU A 11 -34.59 34.72 1.16
C LEU A 11 -33.33 33.86 1.35
N CYS A 12 -32.62 33.98 2.50
CA CYS A 12 -31.46 33.15 2.78
C CYS A 12 -31.83 31.66 3.04
N VAL A 13 -33.00 31.40 3.67
CA VAL A 13 -33.48 30.04 3.89
C VAL A 13 -33.95 29.40 2.57
N ALA A 14 -34.56 30.18 1.66
CA ALA A 14 -34.94 29.70 0.34
C ALA A 14 -33.72 29.44 -0.58
N ALA A 15 -32.62 30.20 -0.43
CA ALA A 15 -31.39 29.98 -1.18
C ALA A 15 -30.59 28.76 -0.67
N CYS A 16 -30.66 28.42 0.62
CA CYS A 16 -30.02 27.23 1.17
C CYS A 16 -30.78 25.91 0.90
N SER A 17 -32.08 25.98 0.57
CA SER A 17 -32.88 24.80 0.27
C SER A 17 -32.81 24.34 -1.19
N ILE A 18 -32.13 25.09 -2.08
CA ILE A 18 -31.97 24.73 -3.50
C ILE A 18 -30.64 23.97 -3.76
N THR A 19 -29.72 23.91 -2.78
CA THR A 19 -28.40 23.31 -2.99
C THR A 19 -28.28 21.84 -2.53
N PHE A 20 -29.32 21.19 -2.06
CA PHE A 20 -29.29 19.79 -1.64
C PHE A 20 -30.04 18.80 -2.54
N SER A 21 -30.44 19.24 -3.75
CA SER A 21 -31.15 18.36 -4.69
C SER A 21 -30.32 17.98 -5.92
N ALA A 22 -28.98 17.96 -5.80
CA ALA A 22 -28.09 17.64 -6.92
C ALA A 22 -27.28 16.35 -6.69
N CYS A 23 -27.85 15.38 -6.01
CA CYS A 23 -27.37 13.99 -6.01
C CYS A 23 -28.55 13.07 -6.28
N ASP A 24 -29.20 13.26 -7.42
CA ASP A 24 -30.06 12.21 -7.99
C ASP A 24 -29.13 11.33 -8.83
N GLU A 25 -28.98 10.06 -8.43
CA GLU A 25 -28.11 9.07 -9.10
C GLU A 25 -28.56 8.74 -10.53
N ASP A 26 -29.64 9.36 -11.04
CA ASP A 26 -30.26 9.08 -12.34
C ASP A 26 -30.26 10.28 -13.30
N ASN A 27 -29.50 11.34 -13.06
CA ASN A 27 -29.33 12.39 -14.06
C ASN A 27 -28.43 11.89 -15.19
N ASP A 28 -29.06 11.28 -16.20
CA ASP A 28 -28.52 11.14 -17.55
C ASP A 28 -28.28 12.54 -18.11
N PHE A 29 -27.12 13.10 -17.83
CA PHE A 29 -26.67 14.31 -18.48
C PHE A 29 -26.34 13.93 -19.94
N GLU A 30 -27.29 14.09 -20.85
CA GLU A 30 -27.04 14.06 -22.29
C GLU A 30 -26.14 15.22 -22.66
N TYR A 31 -24.82 15.00 -22.54
CA TYR A 31 -23.83 15.89 -23.09
C TYR A 31 -23.78 15.69 -24.62
N ASN A 32 -24.42 16.55 -25.36
CA ASN A 32 -24.48 16.59 -26.85
C ASN A 32 -23.13 16.89 -27.52
N GLY A 33 -22.02 16.77 -26.85
CA GLY A 33 -20.66 16.81 -27.40
C GLY A 33 -20.12 15.39 -27.47
N LYS A 34 -19.55 15.00 -28.57
CA LYS A 34 -18.88 13.72 -28.86
C LYS A 34 -17.65 13.44 -27.96
N LEU A 35 -17.75 13.57 -26.67
CA LEU A 35 -16.85 12.93 -25.73
C LEU A 35 -17.34 11.50 -25.63
N SER A 36 -16.67 10.56 -26.29
CA SER A 36 -17.01 9.15 -26.19
C SER A 36 -16.70 8.72 -24.76
N LEU A 37 -17.71 8.74 -23.89
CA LEU A 37 -17.66 8.24 -22.51
C LEU A 37 -17.56 6.71 -22.46
N ASN A 38 -17.26 6.06 -23.57
CA ASN A 38 -17.19 4.62 -23.78
C ASN A 38 -15.76 4.08 -23.55
N TYR A 39 -15.08 4.61 -22.52
CA TYR A 39 -13.80 4.08 -22.09
C TYR A 39 -13.98 3.04 -21.00
N LEU A 40 -13.36 1.89 -21.22
CA LEU A 40 -13.30 0.78 -20.27
C LEU A 40 -12.06 0.92 -19.39
N GLY A 41 -12.20 0.64 -18.11
CA GLY A 41 -11.11 0.67 -17.15
C GLY A 41 -11.30 -0.35 -16.03
N ILE A 42 -10.28 -0.53 -15.22
CA ILE A 42 -10.41 -1.21 -13.93
C ILE A 42 -11.19 -0.26 -13.01
N LYS A 43 -12.32 -0.73 -12.48
CA LYS A 43 -13.23 0.10 -11.66
C LYS A 43 -12.48 0.69 -10.45
N GLN A 44 -11.75 -0.13 -9.72
CA GLN A 44 -11.00 0.28 -8.54
C GLN A 44 -9.88 1.28 -8.88
N ALA A 45 -9.27 1.17 -10.05
CA ALA A 45 -8.29 2.16 -10.52
C ALA A 45 -8.92 3.55 -10.65
N SER A 46 -10.15 3.63 -11.14
CA SER A 46 -10.85 4.92 -11.25
C SER A 46 -11.25 5.52 -9.90
N GLU A 47 -11.40 4.69 -8.86
CA GLU A 47 -11.76 5.11 -7.50
C GLU A 47 -10.55 5.65 -6.71
N ILE A 48 -9.36 5.11 -6.95
CA ILE A 48 -8.12 5.48 -6.23
C ILE A 48 -7.20 6.43 -7.00
N TRP A 49 -7.53 6.73 -8.27
CA TRP A 49 -6.70 7.59 -9.09
C TRP A 49 -6.67 9.03 -8.56
N ASP A 50 -5.49 9.49 -8.17
CA ASP A 50 -5.22 10.82 -7.60
C ASP A 50 -4.77 11.86 -8.65
N GLY A 51 -4.83 11.50 -9.93
CA GLY A 51 -4.34 12.30 -11.05
C GLY A 51 -2.99 11.85 -11.61
N ALA A 52 -2.28 10.95 -10.93
CA ALA A 52 -0.97 10.45 -11.33
C ALA A 52 -0.95 8.93 -11.50
N GLN A 53 -1.32 8.16 -10.48
CA GLN A 53 -1.17 6.71 -10.47
C GLN A 53 -2.29 6.02 -9.68
N CYS A 54 -2.50 4.72 -9.95
CA CYS A 54 -3.45 3.85 -9.25
C CYS A 54 -2.67 2.86 -8.40
N ASN A 55 -2.15 3.32 -7.26
CA ASN A 55 -1.27 2.54 -6.39
C ASN A 55 -2.03 2.01 -5.16
N ILE A 56 -1.83 0.73 -4.85
CA ILE A 56 -2.21 0.10 -3.58
C ILE A 56 -0.93 -0.30 -2.86
N VAL A 57 -0.71 0.20 -1.65
CA VAL A 57 0.49 -0.06 -0.87
C VAL A 57 0.15 -0.92 0.34
N THR A 58 0.88 -2.02 0.52
CA THR A 58 0.73 -2.96 1.62
C THR A 58 2.07 -3.14 2.33
N ALA A 59 2.11 -2.90 3.64
CA ALA A 59 3.27 -3.18 4.45
C ALA A 59 3.19 -4.61 5.02
N LEU A 60 4.28 -5.35 4.92
CA LEU A 60 4.42 -6.71 5.44
C LEU A 60 5.66 -6.79 6.34
N LYS A 61 5.54 -7.50 7.44
CA LYS A 61 6.62 -7.70 8.40
C LYS A 61 6.44 -9.03 9.11
N GLU A 62 7.54 -9.67 9.47
CA GLU A 62 7.51 -10.84 10.36
C GLU A 62 6.90 -10.46 11.71
N PRO A 63 5.91 -11.21 12.22
CA PRO A 63 5.36 -10.99 13.55
C PRO A 63 6.45 -11.13 14.61
N GLN A 64 6.52 -10.18 15.54
CA GLN A 64 7.44 -10.21 16.66
C GLN A 64 6.98 -11.23 17.71
N GLU A 65 7.90 -11.73 18.53
CA GLU A 65 7.59 -12.62 19.64
C GLU A 65 6.56 -11.97 20.58
N GLY A 66 5.45 -12.66 20.84
CA GLY A 66 4.31 -12.14 21.61
C GLY A 66 3.19 -11.52 20.78
N GLU A 67 3.36 -11.29 19.50
CA GLU A 67 2.28 -10.87 18.60
C GLU A 67 1.43 -12.08 18.15
N VAL A 68 0.15 -12.07 18.51
CA VAL A 68 -0.79 -13.17 18.22
C VAL A 68 -1.31 -13.16 16.78
N GLN A 69 -1.02 -12.13 16.00
CA GLN A 69 -1.57 -11.98 14.66
C GLN A 69 -0.80 -12.81 13.64
N LYS A 70 -1.46 -13.86 13.14
CA LYS A 70 -0.99 -14.54 11.92
C LYS A 70 -1.08 -13.59 10.74
N VAL A 71 -0.01 -13.50 9.96
CA VAL A 71 0.00 -12.76 8.70
C VAL A 71 -1.05 -13.35 7.76
N LYS A 72 -2.01 -12.54 7.37
CA LYS A 72 -3.05 -12.93 6.41
C LYS A 72 -2.57 -12.69 5.00
N ASN A 73 -2.97 -13.55 4.08
CA ASN A 73 -2.79 -13.28 2.65
C ASN A 73 -3.46 -11.97 2.27
N PHE A 74 -2.81 -11.22 1.41
CA PHE A 74 -3.42 -10.05 0.79
C PHE A 74 -4.41 -10.52 -0.28
N ASN A 75 -5.65 -10.04 -0.21
CA ASN A 75 -6.69 -10.32 -1.19
C ASN A 75 -7.25 -9.02 -1.72
N TYR A 76 -7.39 -8.91 -3.03
CA TYR A 76 -7.97 -7.75 -3.69
C TYR A 76 -8.90 -8.17 -4.81
N ARG A 77 -10.00 -7.44 -5.00
CA ARG A 77 -11.02 -7.76 -6.01
C ARG A 77 -11.03 -6.69 -7.08
N LEU A 78 -10.95 -7.14 -8.32
CA LEU A 78 -10.93 -6.30 -9.52
C LEU A 78 -12.22 -6.47 -10.30
N ASN A 79 -12.78 -5.36 -10.78
CA ASN A 79 -13.90 -5.35 -11.71
C ASN A 79 -13.56 -4.46 -12.91
N LEU A 80 -14.16 -4.76 -14.06
CA LEU A 80 -14.27 -3.81 -15.18
C LEU A 80 -15.47 -2.90 -15.00
N ALA A 81 -15.34 -1.67 -15.44
CA ALA A 81 -16.47 -0.74 -15.60
C ALA A 81 -16.20 0.23 -16.74
N LEU A 82 -17.27 0.75 -17.32
CA LEU A 82 -17.20 1.92 -18.17
C LEU A 82 -17.02 3.18 -17.31
N TYR A 83 -16.41 4.20 -17.90
CA TYR A 83 -16.25 5.50 -17.25
C TYR A 83 -17.58 5.99 -16.67
N GLN A 84 -17.55 6.53 -15.44
CA GLN A 84 -18.73 6.94 -14.67
C GLN A 84 -19.72 5.81 -14.33
N ASN A 85 -19.28 4.54 -14.29
CA ASN A 85 -20.13 3.38 -13.97
C ASN A 85 -21.38 3.26 -14.85
N ARG A 86 -21.30 3.67 -16.11
CA ARG A 86 -22.40 3.54 -17.07
C ARG A 86 -22.68 2.07 -17.36
N LYS A 87 -23.93 1.77 -17.72
CA LYS A 87 -24.31 0.44 -18.22
C LYS A 87 -23.63 0.19 -19.57
N ALA A 88 -23.07 -0.99 -19.74
CA ALA A 88 -22.52 -1.42 -21.03
C ALA A 88 -23.64 -1.62 -22.05
N GLU A 89 -23.50 -1.09 -23.25
CA GLU A 89 -24.46 -1.26 -24.34
C GLU A 89 -24.28 -2.62 -25.04
N LYS A 90 -23.08 -3.18 -24.96
CA LYS A 90 -22.69 -4.45 -25.59
C LYS A 90 -21.69 -5.18 -24.71
N ASP A 91 -21.56 -6.49 -24.91
CA ASP A 91 -20.56 -7.30 -24.22
C ASP A 91 -19.14 -6.84 -24.56
N ALA A 92 -18.27 -6.90 -23.58
CA ALA A 92 -16.84 -6.63 -23.72
C ALA A 92 -16.02 -7.65 -22.95
N THR A 93 -14.94 -8.10 -23.56
CA THR A 93 -13.93 -8.96 -22.92
C THR A 93 -12.59 -8.24 -22.98
N VAL A 94 -11.78 -8.36 -21.93
CA VAL A 94 -10.40 -7.91 -21.88
C VAL A 94 -9.50 -9.03 -21.38
N ASP A 95 -8.23 -8.99 -21.76
CA ASP A 95 -7.19 -9.79 -21.13
C ASP A 95 -6.67 -9.06 -19.90
N LEU A 96 -6.45 -9.81 -18.81
CA LEU A 96 -5.81 -9.35 -17.59
C LEU A 96 -4.39 -9.89 -17.55
N VAL A 97 -3.40 -9.00 -17.55
CA VAL A 97 -1.98 -9.35 -17.68
C VAL A 97 -1.12 -8.67 -16.61
N ILE A 98 0.04 -9.27 -16.36
CA ILE A 98 1.09 -8.62 -15.54
C ILE A 98 1.99 -7.81 -16.47
N ALA A 99 1.92 -6.50 -16.33
CA ALA A 99 2.58 -5.55 -17.22
C ALA A 99 4.00 -5.20 -16.72
N SER A 100 4.92 -6.16 -16.73
CA SER A 100 6.31 -5.96 -16.28
C SER A 100 7.02 -4.78 -16.97
N ASP A 101 6.69 -4.51 -18.22
CA ASP A 101 7.25 -3.37 -18.95
C ASP A 101 6.76 -2.02 -18.44
N SER A 102 5.56 -1.96 -17.85
CA SER A 102 5.06 -0.76 -17.17
C SER A 102 5.88 -0.46 -15.92
N LEU A 103 6.26 -1.48 -15.16
CA LEU A 103 7.15 -1.33 -14.02
C LEU A 103 8.54 -0.87 -14.46
N LYS A 104 9.15 -1.51 -15.48
CA LYS A 104 10.46 -1.09 -16.03
C LYS A 104 10.45 0.38 -16.46
N LYS A 105 9.38 0.83 -17.12
CA LYS A 105 9.23 2.24 -17.51
C LYS A 105 9.15 3.16 -16.29
N ALA A 106 8.40 2.78 -15.24
CA ALA A 106 8.29 3.56 -14.01
C ALA A 106 9.64 3.67 -13.28
N ILE A 107 10.40 2.57 -13.18
CA ILE A 107 11.75 2.54 -12.61
C ILE A 107 12.71 3.46 -13.41
N ALA A 108 12.64 3.44 -14.73
CA ALA A 108 13.48 4.31 -15.58
C ALA A 108 13.18 5.81 -15.38
N LEU A 109 12.06 6.17 -14.81
CA LEU A 109 11.66 7.55 -14.50
C LEU A 109 12.01 7.98 -13.06
N VAL A 110 12.59 7.10 -12.25
CA VAL A 110 13.08 7.45 -10.91
C VAL A 110 14.11 8.59 -11.03
N GLY A 111 13.96 9.60 -10.16
CA GLY A 111 14.77 10.82 -10.20
C GLY A 111 14.28 11.92 -11.17
N THR A 112 13.31 11.63 -12.07
CA THR A 112 12.73 12.65 -12.95
C THR A 112 11.59 13.43 -12.29
N SER A 113 10.87 12.78 -11.34
CA SER A 113 9.78 13.38 -10.56
C SER A 113 9.60 12.62 -9.25
N SER A 114 9.13 13.30 -8.22
CA SER A 114 8.81 12.71 -6.90
C SER A 114 7.77 11.59 -6.98
N VAL A 115 6.89 11.60 -7.97
CA VAL A 115 5.87 10.55 -8.20
C VAL A 115 6.52 9.17 -8.45
N TYR A 116 7.72 9.13 -9.03
CA TYR A 116 8.41 7.88 -9.33
C TYR A 116 9.37 7.40 -8.23
N THR A 117 9.55 8.17 -7.16
CA THR A 117 10.45 7.79 -6.05
C THR A 117 10.06 6.45 -5.40
N VAL A 118 8.76 6.13 -5.38
CA VAL A 118 8.25 4.86 -4.83
C VAL A 118 8.69 3.61 -5.62
N TYR A 119 9.26 3.78 -6.81
CA TYR A 119 9.80 2.70 -7.65
C TYR A 119 11.31 2.54 -7.49
N ALA A 120 11.98 3.35 -6.67
CA ALA A 120 13.40 3.16 -6.37
C ALA A 120 13.60 1.77 -5.76
N ASP A 121 14.51 1.00 -6.33
CA ASP A 121 14.82 -0.38 -5.90
C ASP A 121 13.62 -1.35 -5.88
N ALA A 122 12.54 -1.03 -6.62
CA ALA A 122 11.37 -1.88 -6.72
C ALA A 122 11.65 -3.11 -7.60
N GLU A 123 11.24 -4.28 -7.10
CA GLU A 123 11.37 -5.56 -7.79
C GLU A 123 10.00 -6.06 -8.27
N LEU A 124 9.97 -6.76 -9.41
CA LEU A 124 8.74 -7.41 -9.85
C LEU A 124 8.39 -8.55 -8.91
N LEU A 125 7.13 -8.59 -8.41
CA LEU A 125 6.67 -9.72 -7.60
C LEU A 125 6.71 -11.02 -8.42
N PRO A 126 7.47 -12.07 -8.00
CA PRO A 126 7.56 -13.30 -8.74
C PRO A 126 6.24 -14.08 -8.76
N GLU A 127 6.02 -14.86 -9.83
CA GLU A 127 4.75 -15.51 -10.13
C GLU A 127 4.28 -16.50 -9.06
N GLU A 128 5.20 -17.16 -8.37
CA GLU A 128 4.92 -18.13 -7.31
C GLU A 128 4.34 -17.51 -6.02
N TYR A 129 4.39 -16.18 -5.89
CA TYR A 129 3.92 -15.46 -4.69
C TYR A 129 2.52 -14.87 -4.82
N TYR A 130 1.88 -15.01 -5.98
CA TYR A 130 0.50 -14.54 -6.16
C TYR A 130 -0.32 -15.49 -7.05
N ASN A 131 -1.63 -15.26 -7.04
CA ASN A 131 -2.57 -15.92 -7.95
C ASN A 131 -3.65 -14.92 -8.38
N LEU A 132 -3.98 -14.92 -9.68
CA LEU A 132 -5.17 -14.28 -10.22
C LEU A 132 -6.21 -15.35 -10.52
N SER A 133 -7.44 -15.17 -10.07
CA SER A 133 -8.52 -16.15 -10.27
C SER A 133 -8.94 -16.33 -11.74
N ALA A 134 -8.62 -15.33 -12.59
CA ALA A 134 -8.82 -15.40 -14.04
C ALA A 134 -7.83 -14.52 -14.79
N SER A 135 -7.51 -14.90 -16.04
CA SER A 135 -6.69 -14.11 -16.97
C SER A 135 -7.53 -13.24 -17.92
N LYS A 136 -8.85 -13.29 -17.80
CA LYS A 136 -9.80 -12.49 -18.59
C LYS A 136 -10.90 -11.93 -17.70
N MET A 137 -11.45 -10.80 -18.12
CA MET A 137 -12.61 -10.19 -17.50
C MET A 137 -13.68 -9.89 -18.53
N GLU A 138 -14.94 -10.10 -18.17
CA GLU A 138 -16.08 -9.93 -19.06
C GLU A 138 -17.10 -8.95 -18.47
N LEU A 139 -17.46 -7.94 -19.24
CA LEU A 139 -18.52 -6.98 -18.91
C LEU A 139 -19.71 -7.24 -19.83
N SER A 140 -20.79 -7.75 -19.28
CA SER A 140 -22.00 -8.04 -20.05
C SER A 140 -22.81 -6.80 -20.37
N ALA A 141 -23.48 -6.79 -21.51
CA ALA A 141 -24.44 -5.75 -21.89
C ALA A 141 -25.51 -5.56 -20.79
N GLY A 142 -25.85 -4.32 -20.51
CA GLY A 142 -26.78 -3.94 -19.42
C GLY A 142 -26.15 -3.87 -18.04
N SER A 143 -24.94 -4.37 -17.84
CA SER A 143 -24.23 -4.35 -16.55
C SER A 143 -23.42 -3.07 -16.36
N LYS A 144 -23.30 -2.59 -15.11
CA LYS A 144 -22.44 -1.45 -14.73
C LYS A 144 -20.98 -1.90 -14.42
N LYS A 145 -20.79 -3.17 -14.04
CA LYS A 145 -19.47 -3.75 -13.72
C LYS A 145 -19.44 -5.24 -14.13
N SER A 146 -18.23 -5.75 -14.31
CA SER A 146 -17.98 -7.18 -14.54
C SER A 146 -18.15 -8.00 -13.27
N GLU A 147 -18.10 -9.33 -13.39
CA GLU A 147 -17.77 -10.22 -12.29
C GLU A 147 -16.39 -9.88 -11.72
N GLU A 148 -16.15 -10.31 -10.49
CA GLU A 148 -14.93 -10.03 -9.75
C GLU A 148 -13.82 -11.02 -10.15
N VAL A 149 -12.61 -10.48 -10.40
CA VAL A 149 -11.40 -11.29 -10.45
C VAL A 149 -10.62 -11.02 -9.16
N GLU A 150 -10.28 -12.09 -8.45
CA GLU A 150 -9.53 -12.01 -7.19
C GLU A 150 -8.03 -12.10 -7.47
N LEU A 151 -7.28 -11.13 -6.93
CA LEU A 151 -5.85 -11.20 -6.73
C LEU A 151 -5.59 -11.68 -5.29
N ASN A 152 -4.84 -12.76 -5.15
CA ASN A 152 -4.40 -13.28 -3.87
C ASN A 152 -2.86 -13.28 -3.83
N VAL A 153 -2.25 -12.64 -2.82
CA VAL A 153 -0.80 -12.64 -2.61
C VAL A 153 -0.48 -13.38 -1.32
N TYR A 154 0.47 -14.32 -1.40
CA TYR A 154 0.86 -15.19 -0.28
C TYR A 154 1.83 -14.47 0.66
N SER A 155 1.29 -13.58 1.50
CA SER A 155 2.05 -12.65 2.33
C SER A 155 3.09 -13.35 3.22
N SER A 156 2.75 -14.47 3.85
CA SER A 156 3.71 -15.22 4.69
C SER A 156 4.89 -15.79 3.89
N LYS A 157 4.64 -16.25 2.65
CA LYS A 157 5.72 -16.73 1.78
C LYS A 157 6.63 -15.58 1.33
N LEU A 158 6.04 -14.41 1.06
CA LEU A 158 6.80 -13.24 0.66
C LEU A 158 7.67 -12.70 1.80
N ILE A 159 7.16 -12.72 3.02
CA ILE A 159 7.95 -12.42 4.22
C ILE A 159 9.11 -13.40 4.36
N ALA A 160 8.83 -14.72 4.28
CA ALA A 160 9.87 -15.75 4.39
C ALA A 160 10.97 -15.59 3.32
N LEU A 161 10.59 -15.25 2.07
CA LEU A 161 11.56 -14.94 1.01
C LEU A 161 12.52 -13.82 1.44
N VAL A 162 11.98 -12.74 2.02
CA VAL A 162 12.81 -11.61 2.45
C VAL A 162 13.68 -11.97 3.66
N GLN A 163 13.12 -12.71 4.64
CA GLN A 163 13.86 -13.12 5.82
C GLN A 163 14.98 -14.12 5.51
N ASP A 164 14.73 -15.08 4.64
CA ASP A 164 15.67 -16.19 4.42
C ASP A 164 16.72 -15.87 3.34
N GLU A 165 16.30 -15.17 2.27
CA GLU A 165 17.13 -15.00 1.07
C GLU A 165 17.66 -13.58 0.88
N TRP A 166 16.77 -12.55 0.99
CA TRP A 166 17.15 -11.17 0.68
C TRP A 166 17.87 -10.47 1.83
N LYS A 167 17.48 -10.75 3.06
CA LYS A 167 18.07 -10.22 4.31
C LYS A 167 18.21 -8.69 4.31
N LYS A 168 17.24 -7.99 3.72
CA LYS A 168 17.11 -6.53 3.64
C LYS A 168 15.67 -6.16 3.31
N ASP A 169 15.28 -4.93 3.57
CA ASP A 169 13.99 -4.40 3.13
C ASP A 169 13.85 -4.48 1.61
N VAL A 170 12.68 -4.93 1.15
CA VAL A 170 12.39 -5.07 -0.28
C VAL A 170 10.99 -4.54 -0.60
N THR A 171 10.89 -3.77 -1.67
CA THR A 171 9.61 -3.38 -2.25
C THR A 171 9.34 -4.21 -3.50
N PHE A 172 8.37 -5.13 -3.41
CA PHE A 172 7.85 -5.84 -4.58
C PHE A 172 6.70 -5.09 -5.20
N VAL A 173 6.62 -5.09 -6.54
CA VAL A 173 5.54 -4.45 -7.28
C VAL A 173 4.89 -5.44 -8.24
N LEU A 174 3.56 -5.51 -8.21
CA LEU A 174 2.76 -6.28 -9.15
C LEU A 174 1.90 -5.34 -10.01
N PRO A 175 2.27 -5.07 -11.27
CA PRO A 175 1.51 -4.26 -12.21
C PRO A 175 0.43 -5.09 -12.89
N VAL A 176 -0.83 -4.94 -12.47
CA VAL A 176 -1.98 -5.62 -13.09
C VAL A 176 -2.61 -4.70 -14.11
N GLN A 177 -2.70 -5.13 -15.36
CA GLN A 177 -3.18 -4.32 -16.48
C GLN A 177 -4.23 -5.05 -17.32
N ILE A 178 -5.21 -4.30 -17.82
CA ILE A 178 -6.16 -4.77 -18.85
C ILE A 178 -5.71 -4.39 -20.24
N GLN A 179 -5.86 -5.33 -21.19
CA GLN A 179 -5.50 -5.16 -22.61
C GLN A 179 -6.55 -5.80 -23.52
N ASN A 180 -6.42 -5.59 -24.81
CA ASN A 180 -7.16 -6.32 -25.86
C ASN A 180 -8.68 -6.30 -25.68
N SER A 181 -9.27 -5.12 -25.49
CA SER A 181 -10.72 -4.99 -25.38
C SER A 181 -11.41 -5.28 -26.72
N THR A 182 -12.47 -6.09 -26.68
CA THR A 182 -13.24 -6.48 -27.88
C THR A 182 -14.21 -5.41 -28.36
N SER A 183 -14.63 -4.49 -27.50
CA SER A 183 -15.79 -3.64 -27.79
C SER A 183 -15.64 -2.17 -27.46
N TYR A 184 -14.81 -1.82 -26.51
CA TYR A 184 -14.64 -0.45 -26.02
C TYR A 184 -13.17 -0.04 -26.03
N SER A 185 -12.87 1.23 -26.19
CA SER A 185 -11.52 1.75 -25.98
C SER A 185 -11.14 1.62 -24.51
N ILE A 186 -9.90 1.23 -24.23
CA ILE A 186 -9.38 1.18 -22.85
C ILE A 186 -8.90 2.58 -22.45
N ASN A 187 -9.17 2.98 -21.22
CA ASN A 187 -8.69 4.22 -20.66
C ASN A 187 -7.25 4.04 -20.12
N ASP A 188 -6.29 4.69 -20.74
CA ASP A 188 -4.86 4.59 -20.38
C ASP A 188 -4.56 5.00 -18.94
N LYS A 189 -5.41 5.83 -18.31
CA LYS A 189 -5.23 6.29 -16.93
C LYS A 189 -5.71 5.27 -15.89
N THR A 190 -6.64 4.38 -16.28
CA THR A 190 -7.26 3.40 -15.37
C THR A 190 -7.14 1.97 -15.86
N ASN A 191 -6.24 1.72 -16.82
CA ASN A 191 -5.99 0.38 -17.35
C ASN A 191 -5.02 -0.44 -16.50
N THR A 192 -4.29 0.17 -15.59
CA THR A 192 -3.24 -0.48 -14.80
C THR A 192 -3.38 -0.10 -13.33
N MET A 193 -3.25 -1.10 -12.47
CA MET A 193 -3.08 -0.93 -11.02
C MET A 193 -1.71 -1.44 -10.60
N MET A 194 -1.02 -0.68 -9.76
CA MET A 194 0.27 -1.04 -9.18
C MET A 194 0.06 -1.45 -7.72
N PHE A 195 0.36 -2.71 -7.42
CA PHE A 195 0.30 -3.22 -6.05
C PHE A 195 1.72 -3.28 -5.48
N PHE A 196 1.96 -2.52 -4.42
CA PHE A 196 3.25 -2.44 -3.73
C PHE A 196 3.18 -3.28 -2.46
N PHE A 197 4.16 -4.14 -2.27
CA PHE A 197 4.36 -4.92 -1.06
C PHE A 197 5.71 -4.54 -0.47
N ASN A 198 5.68 -3.65 0.51
CA ASN A 198 6.86 -3.21 1.26
C ASN A 198 7.12 -4.24 2.37
N VAL A 199 8.06 -5.11 2.14
CA VAL A 199 8.41 -6.18 3.09
C VAL A 199 9.63 -5.74 3.89
N THR A 200 9.43 -5.59 5.20
CA THR A 200 10.50 -5.21 6.12
C THR A 200 11.23 -6.46 6.57
N TYR A 201 12.53 -6.48 6.38
CA TYR A 201 13.41 -7.47 7.00
C TYR A 201 13.50 -7.21 8.49
N VAL A 202 13.33 -8.25 9.26
CA VAL A 202 13.57 -8.21 10.69
C VAL A 202 14.83 -9.00 10.93
N ASP A 203 15.90 -8.31 11.31
CA ASP A 203 17.12 -8.98 11.74
C ASP A 203 16.75 -9.91 12.90
N PRO A 204 17.02 -11.22 12.80
CA PRO A 204 16.74 -12.14 13.91
C PRO A 204 17.52 -11.80 15.18
N GLY A 205 18.33 -10.76 15.10
CA GLY A 205 19.25 -10.33 16.14
C GLY A 205 20.58 -11.07 16.02
N GLU A 206 21.61 -10.47 16.57
CA GLU A 206 22.88 -11.15 16.79
C GLU A 206 22.66 -12.40 17.65
N GLU A 207 23.49 -13.42 17.48
CA GLU A 207 23.44 -14.58 18.35
C GLU A 207 23.37 -14.11 19.81
N TYR A 208 22.31 -14.57 20.51
CA TYR A 208 22.08 -14.21 21.89
C TYR A 208 23.18 -14.83 22.76
N PHE A 209 24.02 -14.01 23.30
CA PHE A 209 24.98 -14.42 24.33
C PHE A 209 24.37 -14.13 25.69
N ALA A 210 24.48 -15.07 26.62
CA ALA A 210 24.03 -14.84 27.98
C ALA A 210 24.82 -13.67 28.61
N ASP A 211 24.12 -12.87 29.45
CA ASP A 211 24.73 -11.67 30.05
C ASP A 211 26.06 -12.02 30.75
N GLY A 212 27.11 -11.29 30.34
CA GLY A 212 28.45 -11.51 30.89
C GLY A 212 29.21 -12.74 30.38
N GLU A 213 28.65 -13.51 29.44
CA GLU A 213 29.41 -14.53 28.72
C GLU A 213 30.33 -13.87 27.71
N GLY A 214 31.52 -14.45 27.55
CA GLY A 214 32.48 -13.95 26.56
C GLY A 214 31.94 -14.12 25.14
N VAL A 215 32.09 -13.10 24.33
CA VAL A 215 31.77 -13.18 22.90
C VAL A 215 32.81 -14.03 22.20
N PRO A 216 32.43 -14.95 21.28
CA PRO A 216 33.39 -15.72 20.50
C PRO A 216 34.42 -14.83 19.79
N ASP A 217 35.67 -15.26 19.72
CA ASP A 217 36.75 -14.49 19.09
C ASP A 217 36.53 -14.19 17.59
N ASP A 218 35.68 -14.98 16.95
CA ASP A 218 35.33 -14.89 15.54
C ASP A 218 34.04 -14.09 15.27
N HIS A 219 33.37 -13.60 16.31
CA HIS A 219 32.18 -12.77 16.14
C HIS A 219 32.56 -11.37 15.63
N GLU A 220 32.19 -11.10 14.40
CA GLU A 220 32.42 -9.79 13.73
C GLU A 220 31.08 -9.09 13.47
N LEU A 221 31.00 -7.83 13.88
CA LEU A 221 29.91 -6.91 13.54
C LEU A 221 30.16 -6.28 12.18
N GLU A 222 29.10 -5.71 11.58
CA GLU A 222 29.21 -4.95 10.35
C GLU A 222 30.26 -3.83 10.48
N GLY A 223 31.15 -3.70 9.48
CA GLY A 223 32.24 -2.74 9.50
C GLY A 223 33.53 -3.24 10.14
N GLY A 224 33.65 -4.53 10.46
CA GLY A 224 34.85 -5.16 11.02
C GLY A 224 35.07 -4.89 12.51
N TYR A 225 34.05 -4.42 13.21
CA TYR A 225 34.06 -4.28 14.66
C TYR A 225 33.83 -5.64 15.31
N LYS A 226 34.45 -5.87 16.47
CA LYS A 226 34.21 -7.05 17.29
C LYS A 226 33.39 -6.66 18.51
N LEU A 227 32.36 -7.43 18.80
CA LEU A 227 31.60 -7.32 20.04
C LEU A 227 32.51 -7.83 21.17
N VAL A 228 32.76 -6.99 22.16
CA VAL A 228 33.63 -7.34 23.29
C VAL A 228 32.86 -7.58 24.59
N TRP A 229 31.65 -7.07 24.67
CA TRP A 229 30.78 -7.24 25.82
C TRP A 229 29.38 -6.72 25.49
N HIS A 230 28.34 -7.35 26.07
CA HIS A 230 26.96 -6.93 25.99
C HIS A 230 26.19 -7.26 27.27
N ASP A 231 25.02 -6.66 27.46
CA ASP A 231 24.06 -6.95 28.53
C ASP A 231 22.65 -6.66 28.00
N GLU A 232 21.85 -7.69 27.82
CA GLU A 232 20.50 -7.61 27.27
C GLU A 232 19.44 -7.25 28.32
N PHE A 233 19.83 -7.09 29.61
CA PHE A 233 18.92 -6.80 30.73
C PHE A 233 17.73 -7.77 30.82
N ASN A 234 17.89 -9.01 30.37
CA ASN A 234 16.81 -10.01 30.33
C ASN A 234 16.62 -10.76 31.66
N GLY A 235 17.40 -10.42 32.67
CA GLY A 235 17.26 -10.94 34.03
C GLY A 235 16.04 -10.36 34.75
N THR A 236 15.58 -11.06 35.77
CA THR A 236 14.56 -10.57 36.71
C THR A 236 15.24 -10.00 37.93
N GLY A 237 15.27 -8.67 38.06
CA GLY A 237 15.86 -7.99 39.24
C GLY A 237 16.73 -6.81 38.88
N ALA A 238 17.61 -6.42 39.81
CA ALA A 238 18.57 -5.36 39.57
C ALA A 238 19.68 -5.81 38.63
N PRO A 239 20.23 -4.89 37.78
CA PRO A 239 21.39 -5.19 36.98
C PRO A 239 22.59 -5.69 37.81
N ASN A 240 23.48 -6.48 37.22
CA ASN A 240 24.66 -7.04 37.89
C ASN A 240 25.53 -5.93 38.46
N ALA A 241 25.66 -5.85 39.77
CA ALA A 241 26.43 -4.81 40.46
C ALA A 241 27.95 -4.83 40.19
N GLU A 242 28.48 -5.91 39.62
CA GLU A 242 29.90 -5.99 39.23
C GLU A 242 30.12 -5.25 37.88
N MET A 243 29.11 -5.22 37.04
CA MET A 243 29.17 -4.61 35.70
C MET A 243 28.51 -3.23 35.68
N TRP A 244 27.47 -3.03 36.47
CA TRP A 244 26.64 -1.82 36.49
C TRP A 244 26.73 -1.12 37.84
N ARG A 245 26.90 0.22 37.80
CA ARG A 245 26.88 1.04 39.00
C ARG A 245 25.76 2.07 38.87
N TYR A 246 24.94 2.15 39.91
CA TYR A 246 24.01 3.23 40.03
C TYR A 246 24.72 4.54 40.34
N GLU A 247 24.32 5.62 39.70
CA GLU A 247 24.67 6.98 40.10
C GLU A 247 23.56 7.51 41.00
N GLU A 248 23.94 8.07 42.15
CA GLU A 248 23.01 8.70 43.07
C GLU A 248 23.30 10.19 43.13
N GLY A 249 22.24 11.02 43.24
CA GLY A 249 22.35 12.46 43.35
C GLY A 249 22.46 13.20 42.05
N PHE A 250 22.95 14.43 42.08
CA PHE A 250 23.15 15.29 40.92
C PHE A 250 24.55 15.06 40.33
N GLN A 251 24.68 14.06 39.44
CA GLN A 251 25.99 13.57 39.03
C GLN A 251 26.50 14.17 37.70
N ARG A 252 25.62 14.58 36.77
CA ARG A 252 26.00 14.99 35.42
C ARG A 252 25.33 16.30 35.01
N ASN A 253 26.09 17.09 34.27
CA ASN A 253 25.59 18.24 33.48
C ASN A 253 24.78 19.31 34.27
N GLU A 254 24.94 19.40 35.57
CA GLU A 254 24.13 20.33 36.44
C GLU A 254 22.61 20.18 36.22
N GLU A 255 22.17 18.94 35.92
CA GLU A 255 20.74 18.65 35.73
C GLU A 255 19.99 18.72 37.05
N ASP A 256 18.76 19.30 37.01
CA ASP A 256 17.85 19.36 38.16
C ASP A 256 17.23 17.98 38.49
N GLN A 257 17.72 16.89 37.91
CA GLN A 257 17.25 15.53 38.15
C GLN A 257 18.07 14.84 39.22
N TRP A 258 17.37 14.29 40.22
CA TRP A 258 17.96 13.42 41.22
C TRP A 258 17.90 11.95 40.74
N TYR A 259 19.06 11.33 40.54
CA TYR A 259 19.15 9.92 40.21
C TYR A 259 19.05 9.08 41.48
N LYS A 260 18.21 8.02 41.45
CA LYS A 260 17.96 7.17 42.60
C LYS A 260 17.81 5.71 42.18
#